data_77db596b10232e15cf7883cf0d44c5f5
#
_entry.id   77db596b10232e15cf7883cf0d44c5f5
#
_cell.length_a   1.000
_cell.length_b   1.000
_cell.length_c   1.000
_cell.angle_alpha   90.00
_cell.angle_beta   90.00
_cell.angle_gamma   90.00
#
_symmetry.space_group_name_H-M   'P 1'
#
loop_
_entity.id
_entity.type
_entity.pdbx_description
1 polymer ?
#
loop_
_entity_poly.entity_id
_entity_poly.type
_entity_poly.pdbx_seq_one_letter_code
_entity_poly.pdbx_strand_id
1 'polypeptide(L)'
;MNLHKLIFTNNACYRAWRRITPKGIMVHSTGANNPWLKRYVGPDDGLLGKNQYNNHWNQPMDREVCVHGFIGKLADGSVATYQTLPWDYRGWHAGGSANDTHISFEICEDDLTDAGYLDKVYNEAVDLCVYLCGLYGLTEQDIICHCEGHDLGIASNHADVLHWWPKHGKNMDTFRAAVKDKLGGSEPDTPVEPEQPIGKIKAGDLVTITGTKYYSGQTIPAWVRKQKWYVYEVSGDRAVINKNESGTNAIMSPVRVTDLALAGSTAVTYRVHTVVKGDTLWGIAEKYLGSGTRYKEIKALNGLDSDTIYSGQKLKIPS
;
A
#
# COMPACT_ATOMS: atom_id res chain seq x y z
N MET A 1 -12.31 -2.09 -6.71
CA MET A 1 -12.15 -3.56 -6.56
C MET A 1 -13.47 -4.26 -6.80
N ASN A 2 -13.47 -5.29 -7.63
CA ASN A 2 -14.63 -6.15 -7.94
C ASN A 2 -14.47 -7.50 -7.22
N LEU A 3 -14.73 -7.53 -5.90
CA LEU A 3 -14.45 -8.69 -5.03
C LEU A 3 -15.67 -9.59 -4.88
N HIS A 4 -15.50 -10.84 -5.26
CA HIS A 4 -16.42 -11.96 -5.04
C HIS A 4 -15.84 -12.97 -4.07
N LYS A 5 -16.68 -13.86 -3.54
CA LYS A 5 -16.26 -14.88 -2.59
C LYS A 5 -16.77 -16.25 -3.00
N LEU A 6 -15.84 -17.16 -3.28
CA LEU A 6 -16.11 -18.55 -3.52
C LEU A 6 -15.04 -19.40 -2.81
N ILE A 7 -15.29 -19.72 -1.55
CA ILE A 7 -14.32 -20.45 -0.70
C ILE A 7 -14.18 -21.88 -1.16
N PHE A 8 -12.96 -22.35 -1.33
CA PHE A 8 -12.61 -23.68 -1.78
C PHE A 8 -12.73 -24.73 -0.68
N THR A 9 -13.97 -25.01 -0.27
CA THR A 9 -14.25 -25.92 0.84
C THR A 9 -13.81 -27.37 0.60
N ASN A 10 -13.61 -27.75 -0.65
CA ASN A 10 -13.08 -29.06 -1.02
C ASN A 10 -11.55 -29.12 -1.05
N ASN A 11 -10.87 -27.96 -1.08
CA ASN A 11 -9.41 -27.90 -1.14
C ASN A 11 -8.76 -28.33 0.18
N ALA A 12 -7.62 -29.03 0.09
CA ALA A 12 -6.91 -29.56 1.25
C ALA A 12 -6.46 -28.45 2.23
N CYS A 13 -6.05 -27.26 1.76
CA CYS A 13 -5.69 -26.14 2.62
C CYS A 13 -6.87 -25.67 3.49
N TYR A 14 -8.07 -25.59 2.93
CA TYR A 14 -9.27 -25.25 3.70
C TYR A 14 -9.60 -26.32 4.73
N ARG A 15 -9.55 -27.59 4.32
CA ARG A 15 -9.88 -28.74 5.18
C ARG A 15 -8.86 -28.96 6.30
N ALA A 16 -7.61 -28.56 6.09
CA ALA A 16 -6.56 -28.61 7.12
C ALA A 16 -6.80 -27.64 8.28
N TRP A 17 -7.67 -26.62 8.10
CA TRP A 17 -8.11 -25.68 9.12
C TRP A 17 -6.97 -24.95 9.85
N ARG A 18 -5.80 -24.82 9.22
CA ARG A 18 -4.65 -24.12 9.81
C ARG A 18 -4.80 -22.61 9.65
N ARG A 19 -4.41 -21.87 10.69
CA ARG A 19 -4.52 -20.41 10.71
C ARG A 19 -3.15 -19.75 10.67
N ILE A 20 -3.14 -18.54 10.13
CA ILE A 20 -1.98 -17.64 10.18
C ILE A 20 -2.39 -16.31 10.83
N THR A 21 -1.40 -15.59 11.35
CA THR A 21 -1.51 -14.16 11.62
C THR A 21 -0.80 -13.45 10.46
N PRO A 22 -1.54 -12.80 9.55
CA PRO A 22 -0.94 -12.15 8.39
C PRO A 22 0.09 -11.09 8.79
N LYS A 23 1.28 -11.16 8.20
CA LYS A 23 2.40 -10.21 8.38
C LYS A 23 2.83 -9.60 7.06
N GLY A 24 2.22 -10.02 5.96
CA GLY A 24 2.51 -9.52 4.63
C GLY A 24 1.58 -10.12 3.58
N ILE A 25 1.74 -9.65 2.36
CA ILE A 25 1.00 -10.08 1.18
C ILE A 25 2.01 -10.54 0.13
N MET A 26 1.79 -11.71 -0.46
CA MET A 26 2.62 -12.22 -1.54
C MET A 26 1.82 -12.26 -2.85
N VAL A 27 2.32 -11.52 -3.83
CA VAL A 27 1.75 -11.42 -5.18
C VAL A 27 2.34 -12.50 -6.05
N HIS A 28 1.47 -13.28 -6.69
CA HIS A 28 1.83 -14.29 -7.66
C HIS A 28 1.15 -14.06 -9.01
N SER A 29 1.59 -14.77 -10.02
CA SER A 29 0.87 -14.94 -11.27
C SER A 29 0.94 -16.38 -11.74
N THR A 30 -0.08 -16.82 -12.48
CA THR A 30 -0.37 -18.24 -12.70
C THR A 30 0.65 -19.00 -13.56
N GLY A 31 1.58 -18.32 -14.22
CA GLY A 31 2.58 -18.94 -15.11
C GLY A 31 1.94 -19.68 -16.28
N ALA A 32 0.70 -19.37 -16.65
CA ALA A 32 -0.06 -20.09 -17.66
C ALA A 32 -0.90 -19.12 -18.51
N ASN A 33 -0.81 -19.22 -19.82
CA ASN A 33 -1.60 -18.41 -20.76
C ASN A 33 -3.09 -18.77 -20.66
N ASN A 34 -3.73 -18.31 -19.59
CA ASN A 34 -5.16 -18.44 -19.37
C ASN A 34 -5.70 -17.34 -18.45
N PRO A 35 -6.20 -16.21 -19.00
CA PRO A 35 -6.67 -15.07 -18.22
C PRO A 35 -8.03 -15.29 -17.53
N TRP A 36 -8.69 -16.44 -17.75
CA TRP A 36 -10.05 -16.67 -17.28
C TRP A 36 -10.09 -17.30 -15.90
N LEU A 37 -10.78 -16.65 -14.97
CA LEU A 37 -10.97 -17.14 -13.60
C LEU A 37 -11.56 -18.55 -13.54
N LYS A 38 -12.49 -18.89 -14.44
CA LYS A 38 -13.09 -20.23 -14.48
C LYS A 38 -12.10 -21.39 -14.57
N ARG A 39 -10.84 -21.15 -15.04
CA ARG A 39 -9.80 -22.16 -15.05
C ARG A 39 -9.35 -22.54 -13.65
N TYR A 40 -9.35 -21.60 -12.73
CA TYR A 40 -8.79 -21.73 -11.39
C TYR A 40 -9.87 -21.75 -10.31
N VAL A 41 -10.93 -21.00 -10.49
CA VAL A 41 -12.04 -20.79 -9.54
C VAL A 41 -13.29 -21.53 -10.04
N GLY A 42 -13.98 -22.21 -9.14
CA GLY A 42 -15.21 -22.91 -9.47
C GLY A 42 -15.81 -23.67 -8.28
N PRO A 43 -16.99 -24.23 -8.46
CA PRO A 43 -17.78 -24.32 -9.72
C PRO A 43 -18.31 -22.95 -10.21
N ASP A 44 -18.92 -22.94 -11.40
CA ASP A 44 -19.57 -21.75 -11.96
C ASP A 44 -20.66 -21.22 -11.00
N ASP A 45 -20.60 -19.95 -10.73
CA ASP A 45 -21.54 -19.21 -9.88
C ASP A 45 -22.46 -18.26 -10.69
N GLY A 46 -22.45 -18.39 -12.02
CA GLY A 46 -23.17 -17.55 -12.95
C GLY A 46 -22.34 -16.38 -13.50
N LEU A 47 -21.19 -16.06 -12.90
CA LEU A 47 -20.28 -15.00 -13.35
C LEU A 47 -19.00 -15.56 -13.98
N LEU A 48 -18.50 -16.67 -13.46
CA LEU A 48 -17.27 -17.32 -13.90
C LEU A 48 -17.40 -17.92 -15.30
N GLY A 49 -18.58 -18.47 -15.61
CA GLY A 49 -18.84 -19.26 -16.80
C GLY A 49 -18.35 -20.70 -16.66
N LYS A 50 -18.88 -21.57 -17.53
CA LYS A 50 -18.64 -23.02 -17.45
C LYS A 50 -17.18 -23.36 -17.72
N ASN A 51 -16.57 -24.11 -16.78
CA ASN A 51 -15.31 -24.81 -16.97
C ASN A 51 -15.61 -26.25 -17.44
N GLN A 52 -15.49 -26.50 -18.73
CA GLN A 52 -15.84 -27.79 -19.35
C GLN A 52 -14.96 -28.96 -18.87
N TYR A 53 -13.76 -28.69 -18.34
CA TYR A 53 -12.83 -29.70 -17.85
C TYR A 53 -12.94 -29.96 -16.35
N ASN A 54 -13.74 -29.14 -15.64
CA ASN A 54 -13.90 -29.17 -14.18
C ASN A 54 -12.56 -29.21 -13.41
N ASN A 55 -11.53 -28.54 -13.96
CA ASN A 55 -10.16 -28.59 -13.44
C ASN A 55 -9.79 -27.33 -12.61
N HIS A 56 -10.79 -26.69 -12.00
CA HIS A 56 -10.58 -25.60 -11.03
C HIS A 56 -10.01 -26.13 -9.69
N TRP A 57 -9.50 -25.25 -8.86
CA TRP A 57 -8.77 -25.64 -7.63
C TRP A 57 -9.66 -26.03 -6.45
N ASN A 58 -10.97 -25.81 -6.53
CA ASN A 58 -11.93 -26.30 -5.51
C ASN A 58 -12.26 -27.79 -5.72
N GLN A 59 -11.24 -28.63 -5.68
CA GLN A 59 -11.35 -30.09 -5.85
C GLN A 59 -10.78 -30.80 -4.63
N PRO A 60 -11.29 -31.99 -4.30
CA PRO A 60 -10.65 -32.84 -3.31
C PRO A 60 -9.29 -33.29 -3.85
N MET A 61 -8.24 -32.81 -3.23
CA MET A 61 -6.85 -33.16 -3.53
C MET A 61 -6.14 -33.49 -2.21
N ASP A 62 -5.25 -34.50 -2.25
CA ASP A 62 -4.42 -34.82 -1.09
C ASP A 62 -3.30 -33.82 -0.89
N ARG A 63 -2.94 -33.09 -1.93
CA ARG A 63 -1.91 -32.06 -1.91
C ARG A 63 -2.48 -30.72 -1.45
N GLU A 64 -1.88 -30.13 -0.42
CA GLU A 64 -2.16 -28.76 -0.02
C GLU A 64 -1.52 -27.81 -1.04
N VAL A 65 -2.32 -27.21 -1.89
CA VAL A 65 -1.94 -26.08 -2.78
C VAL A 65 -3.13 -25.16 -2.86
N CYS A 66 -2.96 -23.92 -2.40
CA CYS A 66 -4.02 -22.91 -2.45
C CYS A 66 -3.44 -21.53 -2.21
N VAL A 67 -4.01 -20.54 -2.89
CA VAL A 67 -3.89 -19.12 -2.59
C VAL A 67 -5.19 -18.59 -2.01
N HIS A 68 -5.16 -17.40 -1.43
CA HIS A 68 -6.34 -16.79 -0.82
C HIS A 68 -7.25 -16.10 -1.82
N GLY A 69 -6.74 -15.76 -3.01
CA GLY A 69 -7.52 -15.16 -4.06
C GLY A 69 -6.94 -15.35 -5.46
N PHE A 70 -7.81 -15.16 -6.44
CA PHE A 70 -7.44 -15.10 -7.86
C PHE A 70 -7.99 -13.82 -8.48
N ILE A 71 -7.21 -13.21 -9.38
CA ILE A 71 -7.59 -12.04 -10.17
C ILE A 71 -7.54 -12.41 -11.65
N GLY A 72 -8.61 -12.19 -12.40
CA GLY A 72 -8.67 -12.50 -13.83
C GLY A 72 -10.00 -12.15 -14.47
N LYS A 73 -10.23 -12.66 -15.68
CA LYS A 73 -11.46 -12.39 -16.45
C LYS A 73 -12.64 -13.25 -15.99
N LEU A 74 -13.80 -12.61 -15.87
CA LEU A 74 -15.12 -13.24 -15.79
C LEU A 74 -15.60 -13.68 -17.18
N ALA A 75 -16.73 -14.37 -17.25
CA ALA A 75 -17.31 -14.84 -18.52
C ALA A 75 -17.63 -13.73 -19.51
N ASP A 76 -17.96 -12.53 -19.04
CA ASP A 76 -18.24 -11.34 -19.87
C ASP A 76 -16.96 -10.57 -20.28
N GLY A 77 -15.78 -11.01 -19.83
CA GLY A 77 -14.48 -10.37 -20.11
C GLY A 77 -14.10 -9.23 -19.16
N SER A 78 -14.97 -8.87 -18.22
CA SER A 78 -14.59 -7.95 -17.13
C SER A 78 -13.60 -8.60 -16.18
N VAL A 79 -12.83 -7.81 -15.42
CA VAL A 79 -11.87 -8.29 -14.43
C VAL A 79 -12.51 -8.29 -13.04
N ALA A 80 -12.22 -9.34 -12.27
CA ALA A 80 -12.66 -9.47 -10.90
C ALA A 80 -11.61 -10.19 -10.03
N THR A 81 -11.75 -10.02 -8.72
CA THR A 81 -11.07 -10.77 -7.67
C THR A 81 -12.02 -11.80 -7.06
N TYR A 82 -11.56 -13.05 -6.92
CA TYR A 82 -12.26 -14.08 -6.15
C TYR A 82 -11.48 -14.45 -4.91
N GLN A 83 -12.06 -14.24 -3.73
CA GLN A 83 -11.54 -14.83 -2.50
C GLN A 83 -11.84 -16.32 -2.48
N THR A 84 -10.81 -17.14 -2.36
CA THR A 84 -10.88 -18.60 -2.44
C THR A 84 -10.53 -19.32 -1.14
N LEU A 85 -9.83 -18.64 -0.23
CA LEU A 85 -9.54 -19.09 1.12
C LEU A 85 -9.80 -17.94 2.10
N PRO A 86 -10.27 -18.20 3.34
CA PRO A 86 -10.32 -17.14 4.35
C PRO A 86 -8.92 -16.51 4.53
N TRP A 87 -8.85 -15.20 4.64
CA TRP A 87 -7.58 -14.45 4.62
C TRP A 87 -6.60 -14.85 5.74
N ASP A 88 -7.12 -15.37 6.83
CA ASP A 88 -6.36 -15.84 8.00
C ASP A 88 -6.13 -17.36 8.01
N TYR A 89 -6.41 -18.06 6.91
CA TYR A 89 -6.06 -19.47 6.76
C TYR A 89 -4.65 -19.59 6.17
N ARG A 90 -3.98 -20.70 6.49
CA ARG A 90 -2.70 -21.02 5.89
C ARG A 90 -2.91 -21.52 4.46
N GLY A 91 -2.44 -20.74 3.49
CA GLY A 91 -2.32 -21.23 2.11
C GLY A 91 -1.05 -22.10 1.94
N TRP A 92 -0.92 -22.70 0.76
CA TRP A 92 0.33 -23.32 0.31
C TRP A 92 0.65 -22.77 -1.08
N HIS A 93 1.44 -21.71 -1.12
CA HIS A 93 1.69 -20.92 -2.32
C HIS A 93 3.16 -20.57 -2.55
N ALA A 94 3.97 -20.53 -1.48
CA ALA A 94 5.34 -20.02 -1.55
C ALA A 94 6.41 -21.11 -1.56
N GLY A 95 6.07 -22.36 -1.20
CA GLY A 95 7.07 -23.41 -1.04
C GLY A 95 8.06 -23.18 0.10
N GLY A 96 7.76 -22.25 1.03
CA GLY A 96 8.60 -21.86 2.14
C GLY A 96 7.82 -21.29 3.31
N SER A 97 8.51 -20.60 4.26
CA SER A 97 7.90 -20.07 5.48
C SER A 97 6.91 -18.93 5.26
N ALA A 98 6.90 -18.31 4.07
CA ALA A 98 5.88 -17.32 3.72
C ALA A 98 4.46 -17.89 3.74
N ASN A 99 4.29 -19.22 3.56
CA ASN A 99 3.00 -19.90 3.74
C ASN A 99 2.41 -19.69 5.16
N ASP A 100 3.23 -19.42 6.16
CA ASP A 100 2.83 -19.29 7.56
C ASP A 100 2.59 -17.83 7.98
N THR A 101 2.84 -16.87 7.07
CA THR A 101 2.84 -15.45 7.40
C THR A 101 2.21 -14.52 6.36
N HIS A 102 2.09 -14.96 5.10
CA HIS A 102 1.61 -14.10 4.02
C HIS A 102 0.26 -14.54 3.48
N ILE A 103 -0.63 -13.56 3.30
CA ILE A 103 -1.79 -13.70 2.43
C ILE A 103 -1.28 -13.70 0.99
N SER A 104 -1.85 -14.53 0.13
CA SER A 104 -1.40 -14.66 -1.25
C SER A 104 -2.55 -14.60 -2.24
N PHE A 105 -2.26 -14.13 -3.42
CA PHE A 105 -3.20 -14.22 -4.54
C PHE A 105 -2.44 -14.41 -5.86
N GLU A 106 -3.13 -15.01 -6.81
CA GLU A 106 -2.64 -15.29 -8.17
C GLU A 106 -3.31 -14.35 -9.17
N ILE A 107 -2.53 -13.69 -10.01
CA ILE A 107 -3.04 -12.98 -11.17
C ILE A 107 -3.02 -13.92 -12.37
N CYS A 108 -4.18 -14.16 -12.96
CA CYS A 108 -4.29 -15.00 -14.15
C CYS A 108 -3.55 -14.33 -15.31
N GLU A 109 -2.60 -15.03 -15.91
CA GLU A 109 -1.83 -14.52 -17.04
C GLU A 109 -2.56 -14.72 -18.36
N ASP A 110 -2.36 -13.79 -19.28
CA ASP A 110 -2.56 -13.99 -20.71
C ASP A 110 -1.27 -14.51 -21.36
N ASP A 111 -1.07 -14.27 -22.66
CA ASP A 111 0.21 -14.57 -23.34
C ASP A 111 1.33 -13.56 -23.03
N LEU A 112 1.16 -12.73 -22.02
CA LEU A 112 2.06 -11.69 -21.53
C LEU A 112 2.25 -10.50 -22.50
N THR A 113 1.34 -10.31 -23.45
CA THR A 113 1.46 -9.30 -24.51
C THR A 113 0.40 -8.19 -24.44
N ASP A 114 -0.76 -8.44 -23.83
CA ASP A 114 -1.85 -7.45 -23.72
C ASP A 114 -1.64 -6.49 -22.55
N ALA A 115 -1.06 -5.32 -22.86
CA ALA A 115 -0.85 -4.26 -21.88
C ALA A 115 -2.19 -3.77 -21.26
N GLY A 116 -3.28 -3.74 -22.04
CA GLY A 116 -4.58 -3.32 -21.54
C GLY A 116 -5.21 -4.31 -20.57
N TYR A 117 -4.93 -5.61 -20.74
CA TYR A 117 -5.31 -6.63 -19.76
C TYR A 117 -4.46 -6.50 -18.48
N LEU A 118 -3.13 -6.39 -18.63
CA LEU A 118 -2.26 -6.20 -17.48
C LEU A 118 -2.67 -4.98 -16.66
N ASP A 119 -2.96 -3.84 -17.29
CA ASP A 119 -3.40 -2.63 -16.58
C ASP A 119 -4.65 -2.87 -15.73
N LYS A 120 -5.62 -3.63 -16.23
CA LYS A 120 -6.84 -3.96 -15.48
C LYS A 120 -6.59 -4.85 -14.28
N VAL A 121 -5.86 -5.96 -14.45
CA VAL A 121 -5.57 -6.88 -13.33
C VAL A 121 -4.58 -6.30 -12.34
N TYR A 122 -3.64 -5.46 -12.79
CA TYR A 122 -2.72 -4.74 -11.92
C TYR A 122 -3.46 -3.75 -11.01
N ASN A 123 -4.38 -2.95 -11.56
CA ASN A 123 -5.16 -2.02 -10.77
C ASN A 123 -6.10 -2.75 -9.79
N GLU A 124 -6.68 -3.88 -10.19
CA GLU A 124 -7.50 -4.73 -9.31
C GLU A 124 -6.65 -5.32 -8.18
N ALA A 125 -5.40 -5.74 -8.48
CA ALA A 125 -4.45 -6.24 -7.47
C ALA A 125 -4.02 -5.13 -6.49
N VAL A 126 -3.82 -3.91 -6.98
CA VAL A 126 -3.57 -2.74 -6.11
C VAL A 126 -4.74 -2.53 -5.16
N ASP A 127 -5.99 -2.58 -5.65
CA ASP A 127 -7.18 -2.43 -4.83
C ASP A 127 -7.31 -3.54 -3.78
N LEU A 128 -7.00 -4.79 -4.15
CA LEU A 128 -6.98 -5.91 -3.22
C LEU A 128 -5.93 -5.70 -2.12
N CYS A 129 -4.73 -5.26 -2.47
CA CYS A 129 -3.69 -4.99 -1.49
C CYS A 129 -4.08 -3.86 -0.53
N VAL A 130 -4.67 -2.77 -1.02
CA VAL A 130 -5.20 -1.68 -0.17
C VAL A 130 -6.24 -2.21 0.82
N TYR A 131 -7.17 -3.03 0.35
CA TYR A 131 -8.18 -3.67 1.20
C TYR A 131 -7.56 -4.56 2.29
N LEU A 132 -6.59 -5.42 1.92
CA LEU A 132 -5.92 -6.32 2.86
C LEU A 132 -5.03 -5.57 3.85
N CYS A 133 -4.33 -4.52 3.41
CA CYS A 133 -3.56 -3.65 4.29
C CYS A 133 -4.46 -3.02 5.36
N GLY A 134 -5.63 -2.51 4.97
CA GLY A 134 -6.61 -1.96 5.91
C GLY A 134 -7.16 -2.98 6.91
N LEU A 135 -7.36 -4.25 6.49
CA LEU A 135 -7.85 -5.31 7.37
C LEU A 135 -6.84 -5.76 8.43
N TYR A 136 -5.54 -5.76 8.09
CA TYR A 136 -4.51 -6.37 8.91
C TYR A 136 -3.47 -5.39 9.45
N GLY A 137 -3.66 -4.09 9.20
CA GLY A 137 -2.73 -3.05 9.64
C GLY A 137 -1.37 -3.15 8.94
N LEU A 138 -1.36 -3.61 7.68
CA LEU A 138 -0.18 -3.74 6.84
C LEU A 138 0.04 -2.45 6.03
N THR A 139 1.24 -2.30 5.50
CA THR A 139 1.65 -1.21 4.63
C THR A 139 2.08 -1.72 3.26
N GLU A 140 2.36 -0.84 2.33
CA GLU A 140 2.94 -1.21 1.04
C GLU A 140 4.30 -1.92 1.16
N GLN A 141 5.03 -1.72 2.28
CA GLN A 141 6.31 -2.36 2.53
C GLN A 141 6.18 -3.84 2.88
N ASP A 142 5.00 -4.26 3.31
CA ASP A 142 4.71 -5.65 3.65
C ASP A 142 4.23 -6.46 2.43
N ILE A 143 4.31 -5.88 1.23
CA ILE A 143 3.92 -6.51 -0.04
C ILE A 143 5.16 -6.92 -0.81
N ILE A 144 5.26 -8.22 -1.11
CA ILE A 144 6.34 -8.81 -1.90
C ILE A 144 5.78 -9.64 -3.03
N CYS A 145 6.59 -9.95 -4.03
CA CYS A 145 6.28 -11.00 -5.02
C CYS A 145 7.02 -12.30 -4.68
N HIS A 146 6.73 -13.37 -5.40
CA HIS A 146 7.38 -14.67 -5.15
C HIS A 146 8.90 -14.59 -5.31
N CYS A 147 9.39 -13.91 -6.35
CA CYS A 147 10.83 -13.71 -6.59
C CYS A 147 11.51 -13.00 -5.40
N GLU A 148 10.92 -11.91 -4.89
CA GLU A 148 11.45 -11.22 -3.70
C GLU A 148 11.41 -12.12 -2.45
N GLY A 149 10.37 -12.96 -2.32
CA GLY A 149 10.27 -13.95 -1.24
C GLY A 149 11.39 -15.00 -1.29
N HIS A 150 11.81 -15.39 -2.49
CA HIS A 150 12.99 -16.26 -2.67
C HIS A 150 14.27 -15.57 -2.21
N ASP A 151 14.49 -14.31 -2.60
CA ASP A 151 15.67 -13.54 -2.20
C ASP A 151 15.73 -13.34 -0.68
N LEU A 152 14.57 -13.26 -0.03
CA LEU A 152 14.45 -13.22 1.44
C LEU A 152 14.60 -14.60 2.12
N GLY A 153 14.73 -15.67 1.36
CA GLY A 153 14.86 -17.06 1.90
C GLY A 153 13.56 -17.63 2.49
N ILE A 154 12.40 -17.06 2.15
CA ILE A 154 11.08 -17.48 2.67
C ILE A 154 10.17 -18.13 1.64
N ALA A 155 10.60 -18.19 0.38
CA ALA A 155 9.89 -18.83 -0.73
C ALA A 155 10.81 -19.64 -1.63
N SER A 156 10.24 -20.53 -2.42
CA SER A 156 10.95 -21.27 -3.49
C SER A 156 11.31 -20.34 -4.65
N ASN A 157 12.21 -20.79 -5.53
CA ASN A 157 12.64 -20.02 -6.68
C ASN A 157 11.59 -20.01 -7.80
N HIS A 158 10.87 -18.89 -7.94
CA HIS A 158 9.94 -18.62 -9.04
C HIS A 158 10.08 -17.17 -9.48
N ALA A 159 9.79 -16.91 -10.78
CA ALA A 159 10.02 -15.61 -11.39
C ALA A 159 8.79 -14.67 -11.36
N ASP A 160 7.67 -15.13 -10.84
CA ASP A 160 6.43 -14.36 -10.82
C ASP A 160 6.51 -13.24 -9.75
N VAL A 161 6.14 -12.04 -10.08
CA VAL A 161 5.49 -11.51 -11.32
C VAL A 161 6.52 -10.85 -12.29
N LEU A 162 7.81 -10.93 -11.97
CA LEU A 162 8.87 -10.17 -12.66
C LEU A 162 9.20 -10.69 -14.07
N HIS A 163 8.75 -11.89 -14.46
CA HIS A 163 8.85 -12.37 -15.84
C HIS A 163 7.84 -11.67 -16.78
N TRP A 164 6.79 -11.07 -16.24
CA TRP A 164 5.68 -10.46 -16.97
C TRP A 164 5.69 -8.92 -16.92
N TRP A 165 5.59 -8.34 -15.73
CA TRP A 165 5.36 -6.92 -15.52
C TRP A 165 6.41 -5.99 -16.16
N PRO A 166 7.71 -6.29 -16.15
CA PRO A 166 8.72 -5.43 -16.77
C PRO A 166 8.56 -5.28 -18.28
N LYS A 167 7.93 -6.22 -18.97
CA LYS A 167 7.61 -6.12 -20.40
C LYS A 167 6.68 -4.93 -20.72
N HIS A 168 5.96 -4.46 -19.70
CA HIS A 168 5.00 -3.37 -19.79
C HIS A 168 5.39 -2.17 -18.90
N GLY A 169 6.67 -2.07 -18.51
CA GLY A 169 7.19 -0.94 -17.73
C GLY A 169 6.72 -0.92 -16.26
N LYS A 170 6.24 -2.04 -15.73
CA LYS A 170 5.80 -2.18 -14.33
C LYS A 170 6.79 -3.07 -13.55
N ASN A 171 6.86 -2.86 -12.23
CA ASN A 171 7.64 -3.68 -11.31
C ASN A 171 7.04 -3.60 -9.89
N MET A 172 7.66 -4.26 -8.92
CA MET A 172 7.16 -4.23 -7.53
C MET A 172 7.27 -2.84 -6.89
N ASP A 173 8.24 -2.01 -7.28
CA ASP A 173 8.34 -0.65 -6.73
C ASP A 173 7.19 0.23 -7.24
N THR A 174 6.87 0.16 -8.54
CA THR A 174 5.69 0.86 -9.08
C THR A 174 4.39 0.33 -8.49
N PHE A 175 4.33 -0.96 -8.16
CA PHE A 175 3.17 -1.58 -7.53
C PHE A 175 2.99 -1.09 -6.09
N ARG A 176 4.03 -1.15 -5.28
CA ARG A 176 4.04 -0.62 -3.91
C ARG A 176 3.72 0.88 -3.89
N ALA A 177 4.28 1.66 -4.82
CA ALA A 177 3.94 3.08 -4.93
C ALA A 177 2.45 3.30 -5.22
N ALA A 178 1.83 2.53 -6.13
CA ALA A 178 0.41 2.62 -6.43
C ALA A 178 -0.48 2.22 -5.25
N VAL A 179 -0.07 1.20 -4.47
CA VAL A 179 -0.77 0.82 -3.23
C VAL A 179 -0.64 1.93 -2.19
N LYS A 180 0.57 2.45 -1.98
CA LYS A 180 0.84 3.56 -1.06
C LYS A 180 -0.02 4.79 -1.37
N ASP A 181 -0.07 5.19 -2.62
CA ASP A 181 -0.88 6.32 -3.07
C ASP A 181 -2.36 6.12 -2.74
N LYS A 182 -2.87 4.91 -2.90
CA LYS A 182 -4.27 4.58 -2.55
C LYS A 182 -4.48 4.42 -1.04
N LEU A 183 -3.53 3.89 -0.28
CA LEU A 183 -3.59 3.83 1.18
C LEU A 183 -3.59 5.24 1.79
N GLY A 184 -2.74 6.14 1.31
CA GLY A 184 -2.78 7.56 1.67
C GLY A 184 -4.09 8.26 1.24
N GLY A 185 -4.90 7.58 0.42
CA GLY A 185 -6.21 8.03 -0.08
C GLY A 185 -7.43 7.57 0.71
N SER A 186 -7.29 6.64 1.64
CA SER A 186 -8.42 6.04 2.39
C SER A 186 -8.19 6.11 3.90
N GLU A 187 -8.15 7.33 4.46
CA GLU A 187 -8.35 7.47 5.90
C GLU A 187 -9.78 7.95 6.20
N PRO A 188 -10.52 7.24 7.09
CA PRO A 188 -11.68 7.81 7.75
C PRO A 188 -11.21 8.92 8.71
N ASP A 189 -12.08 9.89 8.97
CA ASP A 189 -11.94 11.08 9.84
C ASP A 189 -11.25 10.82 11.20
N THR A 190 -9.97 10.48 11.23
CA THR A 190 -9.12 10.51 12.42
C THR A 190 -8.12 11.65 12.28
N PRO A 191 -7.86 12.42 13.35
CA PRO A 191 -6.87 13.51 13.30
C PRO A 191 -5.50 12.93 12.97
N VAL A 192 -5.02 13.16 11.75
CA VAL A 192 -3.67 12.78 11.33
C VAL A 192 -2.69 13.69 12.05
N GLU A 193 -1.75 13.09 12.79
CA GLU A 193 -0.57 13.76 13.27
C GLU A 193 0.12 14.45 12.08
N PRO A 194 0.56 15.71 12.20
CA PRO A 194 0.87 16.56 11.05
C PRO A 194 2.04 16.02 10.23
N GLU A 195 1.78 15.59 8.99
CA GLU A 195 2.83 15.47 7.99
C GLU A 195 3.37 16.86 7.70
N GLN A 196 4.63 17.06 8.04
CA GLN A 196 5.36 18.29 7.81
C GLN A 196 5.58 18.55 6.31
N PRO A 197 5.53 19.79 5.84
CA PRO A 197 5.93 20.10 4.48
C PRO A 197 7.43 19.77 4.37
N ILE A 198 7.76 18.72 3.62
CA ILE A 198 9.12 18.32 3.35
C ILE A 198 9.70 19.30 2.31
N GLY A 199 10.06 20.49 2.75
CA GLY A 199 11.21 21.15 2.17
C GLY A 199 12.37 20.19 2.44
N LYS A 200 13.01 19.66 1.39
CA LYS A 200 14.09 18.67 1.53
C LYS A 200 15.10 19.18 2.56
N ILE A 201 15.11 18.56 3.75
CA ILE A 201 16.10 18.86 4.77
C ILE A 201 17.47 18.59 4.18
N LYS A 202 18.36 19.57 4.30
CA LYS A 202 19.71 19.53 3.73
C LYS A 202 20.75 19.95 4.77
N ALA A 203 21.99 19.68 4.49
CA ALA A 203 23.09 20.14 5.32
C ALA A 203 23.02 21.68 5.52
N GLY A 204 23.23 22.12 6.75
CA GLY A 204 23.13 23.52 7.17
C GLY A 204 21.75 23.94 7.68
N ASP A 205 20.70 23.18 7.47
CA ASP A 205 19.37 23.49 7.98
C ASP A 205 19.32 23.40 9.51
N LEU A 206 18.58 24.34 10.13
CA LEU A 206 18.25 24.27 11.54
C LEU A 206 16.93 23.50 11.71
N VAL A 207 16.93 22.46 12.53
CA VAL A 207 15.82 21.52 12.67
C VAL A 207 15.44 21.29 14.13
N THR A 208 14.19 20.90 14.37
CA THR A 208 13.72 20.29 15.61
C THR A 208 13.56 18.78 15.41
N ILE A 209 13.71 18.00 16.47
CA ILE A 209 13.54 16.55 16.44
C ILE A 209 12.11 16.21 16.87
N THR A 210 11.34 15.61 16.00
CA THR A 210 9.97 15.15 16.24
C THR A 210 9.94 13.70 16.70
N GLY A 211 10.91 12.88 16.26
CA GLY A 211 11.04 11.47 16.64
C GLY A 211 11.55 11.26 18.06
N THR A 212 11.49 10.02 18.51
CA THR A 212 11.92 9.61 19.85
C THR A 212 13.17 8.74 19.86
N LYS A 213 13.63 8.29 18.66
CA LYS A 213 14.77 7.37 18.52
C LYS A 213 15.80 7.91 17.55
N TYR A 214 17.09 7.66 17.87
CA TYR A 214 18.17 7.80 16.93
C TYR A 214 18.05 6.76 15.79
N TYR A 215 18.77 6.98 14.72
CA TYR A 215 18.83 6.03 13.59
C TYR A 215 19.27 4.62 14.03
N SER A 216 20.06 4.52 15.11
CA SER A 216 20.49 3.26 15.76
C SER A 216 19.40 2.55 16.57
N GLY A 217 18.20 3.15 16.71
CA GLY A 217 17.11 2.63 17.53
C GLY A 217 17.18 2.99 19.03
N GLN A 218 18.25 3.62 19.51
CA GLN A 218 18.36 4.09 20.88
C GLN A 218 17.44 5.29 21.13
N THR A 219 16.89 5.42 22.34
CA THR A 219 16.00 6.52 22.71
C THR A 219 16.78 7.84 22.78
N ILE A 220 16.25 8.87 22.13
CA ILE A 220 16.80 10.23 22.17
C ILE A 220 16.45 10.87 23.52
N PRO A 221 17.47 11.30 24.30
CA PRO A 221 17.22 11.97 25.57
C PRO A 221 16.34 13.21 25.44
N ALA A 222 15.50 13.47 26.44
CA ALA A 222 14.56 14.59 26.42
C ALA A 222 15.24 15.97 26.22
N TRP A 223 16.44 16.15 26.76
CA TRP A 223 17.18 17.39 26.61
C TRP A 223 17.63 17.64 25.15
N VAL A 224 17.95 16.56 24.40
CA VAL A 224 18.29 16.64 22.96
C VAL A 224 17.06 17.03 22.16
N ARG A 225 15.91 16.42 22.45
CA ARG A 225 14.63 16.70 21.72
C ARG A 225 14.06 18.10 21.98
N LYS A 226 14.44 18.72 23.09
CA LYS A 226 14.00 20.08 23.44
C LYS A 226 14.80 21.19 22.75
N GLN A 227 15.88 20.86 22.05
CA GLN A 227 16.74 21.82 21.39
C GLN A 227 16.57 21.75 19.87
N LYS A 228 16.97 22.84 19.21
CA LYS A 228 17.10 22.87 17.75
C LYS A 228 18.55 22.56 17.38
N TRP A 229 18.73 21.87 16.26
CA TRP A 229 20.02 21.34 15.83
C TRP A 229 20.30 21.68 14.37
N TYR A 230 21.56 21.98 14.04
CA TYR A 230 21.99 22.07 12.65
C TYR A 230 22.23 20.70 12.08
N VAL A 231 21.77 20.49 10.84
CA VAL A 231 22.03 19.29 10.06
C VAL A 231 23.45 19.39 9.48
N TYR A 232 24.27 18.39 9.77
CA TYR A 232 25.65 18.29 9.24
C TYR A 232 25.68 17.69 7.83
N GLU A 233 24.98 16.57 7.63
CA GLU A 233 24.86 15.87 6.36
C GLU A 233 23.52 15.16 6.24
N VAL A 234 23.08 14.88 5.00
CA VAL A 234 21.92 14.05 4.68
C VAL A 234 22.31 13.05 3.61
N SER A 235 21.95 11.77 3.82
CA SER A 235 22.15 10.68 2.88
C SER A 235 20.93 9.77 2.92
N GLY A 236 20.07 9.82 1.88
CA GLY A 236 18.79 9.11 1.86
C GLY A 236 17.88 9.53 3.02
N ASP A 237 17.41 8.58 3.80
CA ASP A 237 16.58 8.79 5.02
C ASP A 237 17.42 9.14 6.28
N ARG A 238 18.73 9.18 6.17
CA ARG A 238 19.64 9.43 7.29
C ARG A 238 20.13 10.87 7.28
N ALA A 239 19.87 11.63 8.35
CA ALA A 239 20.46 12.94 8.61
C ALA A 239 21.35 12.88 9.87
N VAL A 240 22.50 13.55 9.85
CA VAL A 240 23.35 13.73 11.03
C VAL A 240 23.14 15.13 11.55
N ILE A 241 22.78 15.25 12.83
CA ILE A 241 22.71 16.52 13.55
C ILE A 241 23.99 16.74 14.32
N ASN A 242 24.50 17.97 14.37
CA ASN A 242 25.80 18.23 15.02
C ASN A 242 25.74 19.27 16.14
N LYS A 243 25.43 20.52 15.88
CA LYS A 243 25.44 21.61 16.87
C LYS A 243 24.03 22.08 17.15
N ASN A 244 23.72 22.43 18.40
CA ASN A 244 22.46 23.12 18.69
C ASN A 244 22.49 24.60 18.23
N GLU A 245 21.31 25.24 18.19
CA GLU A 245 21.13 26.62 17.71
C GLU A 245 22.07 27.62 18.42
N SER A 246 22.27 27.49 19.72
CA SER A 246 23.14 28.36 20.51
C SER A 246 24.62 28.02 20.43
N GLY A 247 25.01 26.92 19.82
CA GLY A 247 26.39 26.42 19.76
C GLY A 247 26.94 25.90 21.07
N THR A 248 26.13 25.79 22.14
CA THR A 248 26.55 25.36 23.47
C THR A 248 26.69 23.86 23.60
N ASN A 249 25.99 23.11 22.77
CA ASN A 249 26.06 21.65 22.74
C ASN A 249 26.43 21.16 21.32
N ALA A 250 27.25 20.13 21.26
CA ALA A 250 27.61 19.47 20.03
C ALA A 250 27.39 17.95 20.16
N ILE A 251 26.72 17.37 19.19
CA ILE A 251 26.53 15.91 19.06
C ILE A 251 26.73 15.53 17.59
N MET A 252 27.20 14.32 17.33
CA MET A 252 27.27 13.78 15.98
C MET A 252 26.38 12.53 15.96
N SER A 253 25.08 12.78 15.83
CA SER A 253 24.09 11.71 16.02
C SER A 253 23.18 11.59 14.80
N PRO A 254 23.07 10.40 14.19
CA PRO A 254 22.17 10.16 13.08
C PRO A 254 20.74 9.98 13.57
N VAL A 255 19.83 10.63 12.88
CA VAL A 255 18.36 10.55 13.03
C VAL A 255 17.72 10.32 11.66
N ARG A 256 16.47 9.90 11.63
CA ARG A 256 15.75 9.83 10.36
C ARG A 256 15.36 11.22 9.88
N VAL A 257 15.43 11.45 8.56
CA VAL A 257 14.96 12.71 7.96
C VAL A 257 13.50 12.94 8.29
N THR A 258 12.69 11.89 8.30
CA THR A 258 11.27 11.91 8.66
C THR A 258 11.01 12.33 10.12
N ASP A 259 12.00 12.20 10.99
CA ASP A 259 11.94 12.59 12.41
C ASP A 259 12.46 14.01 12.66
N LEU A 260 12.62 14.81 11.61
CA LEU A 260 13.11 16.19 11.67
C LEU A 260 12.09 17.17 11.09
N ALA A 261 12.02 18.36 11.68
CA ALA A 261 11.26 19.49 11.18
C ALA A 261 12.15 20.73 11.06
N LEU A 262 12.01 21.52 9.99
CA LEU A 262 12.70 22.80 9.86
C LEU A 262 12.32 23.75 11.02
N ALA A 263 13.29 24.25 11.74
CA ALA A 263 13.06 25.20 12.82
C ALA A 263 12.60 26.54 12.23
N GLY A 264 11.41 26.99 12.62
CA GLY A 264 10.78 28.18 12.06
C GLY A 264 9.63 27.89 11.09
N SER A 265 9.44 26.62 10.69
CA SER A 265 8.21 26.17 10.06
C SER A 265 7.13 26.09 11.15
N THR A 266 6.17 26.97 11.14
CA THR A 266 4.91 26.73 11.87
C THR A 266 4.23 25.56 11.18
N ALA A 267 4.16 24.41 11.87
CA ALA A 267 3.37 23.28 11.40
C ALA A 267 1.92 23.77 11.21
N VAL A 268 1.50 23.93 9.98
CA VAL A 268 0.09 24.18 9.68
C VAL A 268 -0.59 22.84 9.82
N THR A 269 -1.28 22.62 10.93
CA THR A 269 -2.16 21.46 11.09
C THR A 269 -3.28 21.58 10.06
N TYR A 270 -3.53 20.51 9.33
CA TYR A 270 -4.62 20.46 8.37
C TYR A 270 -5.30 19.07 8.39
N ARG A 271 -6.55 19.05 8.01
CA ARG A 271 -7.27 17.82 7.68
C ARG A 271 -7.40 17.68 6.17
N VAL A 272 -7.58 16.48 5.66
CA VAL A 272 -7.79 16.25 4.22
C VAL A 272 -9.29 16.06 3.96
N HIS A 273 -9.80 16.77 2.95
CA HIS A 273 -11.15 16.59 2.43
C HIS A 273 -11.09 16.10 0.99
N THR A 274 -11.81 15.02 0.67
CA THR A 274 -11.97 14.56 -0.72
C THR A 274 -13.22 15.21 -1.30
N VAL A 275 -13.02 15.99 -2.35
CA VAL A 275 -14.11 16.72 -3.04
C VAL A 275 -15.12 15.73 -3.62
N VAL A 276 -16.39 15.94 -3.30
CA VAL A 276 -17.50 15.17 -3.87
C VAL A 276 -18.33 16.06 -4.82
N LYS A 277 -19.20 15.44 -5.62
CA LYS A 277 -20.07 16.18 -6.55
C LYS A 277 -20.95 17.18 -5.79
N GLY A 278 -20.85 18.46 -6.15
CA GLY A 278 -21.58 19.55 -5.51
C GLY A 278 -20.77 20.36 -4.50
N ASP A 279 -19.55 19.91 -4.14
CA ASP A 279 -18.66 20.69 -3.30
C ASP A 279 -18.16 21.96 -4.00
N THR A 280 -17.98 23.01 -3.19
CA THR A 280 -17.30 24.24 -3.58
C THR A 280 -16.27 24.58 -2.51
N LEU A 281 -15.21 25.30 -2.87
CA LEU A 281 -14.23 25.78 -1.89
C LEU A 281 -14.89 26.60 -0.77
N TRP A 282 -15.92 27.39 -1.11
CA TRP A 282 -16.70 28.14 -0.14
C TRP A 282 -17.45 27.23 0.83
N GLY A 283 -18.19 26.22 0.32
CA GLY A 283 -18.95 25.29 1.15
C GLY A 283 -18.06 24.44 2.02
N ILE A 284 -16.88 24.03 1.52
CA ILE A 284 -15.86 23.31 2.29
C ILE A 284 -15.32 24.20 3.41
N ALA A 285 -15.01 25.48 3.13
CA ALA A 285 -14.54 26.41 4.14
C ALA A 285 -15.61 26.69 5.20
N GLU A 286 -16.88 26.86 4.79
CA GLU A 286 -18.00 27.00 5.72
C GLU A 286 -18.08 25.81 6.68
N LYS A 287 -18.04 24.57 6.13
CA LYS A 287 -18.13 23.32 6.88
C LYS A 287 -16.99 23.14 7.89
N TYR A 288 -15.77 23.40 7.48
CA TYR A 288 -14.58 23.01 8.27
C TYR A 288 -13.91 24.18 9.00
N LEU A 289 -14.07 25.41 8.50
CA LEU A 289 -13.44 26.60 9.06
C LEU A 289 -14.45 27.56 9.70
N GLY A 290 -15.75 27.21 9.61
CA GLY A 290 -16.84 28.03 10.18
C GLY A 290 -17.16 29.30 9.39
N SER A 291 -16.53 29.50 8.24
CA SER A 291 -16.81 30.64 7.36
C SER A 291 -16.38 30.38 5.94
N GLY A 292 -17.32 30.51 4.99
CA GLY A 292 -17.05 30.32 3.56
C GLY A 292 -16.03 31.35 3.01
N THR A 293 -15.90 32.54 3.62
CA THR A 293 -14.92 33.56 3.21
C THR A 293 -13.48 33.10 3.38
N ARG A 294 -13.23 32.09 4.24
CA ARG A 294 -11.93 31.50 4.49
C ARG A 294 -11.48 30.51 3.41
N TYR A 295 -12.27 30.31 2.33
CA TYR A 295 -11.88 29.44 1.23
C TYR A 295 -10.51 29.78 0.61
N LYS A 296 -10.08 31.04 0.73
CA LYS A 296 -8.76 31.51 0.27
C LYS A 296 -7.62 30.83 1.02
N GLU A 297 -7.82 30.45 2.28
CA GLU A 297 -6.85 29.72 3.10
C GLU A 297 -6.69 28.29 2.56
N ILE A 298 -7.81 27.64 2.19
CA ILE A 298 -7.79 26.33 1.54
C ILE A 298 -7.06 26.43 0.19
N LYS A 299 -7.40 27.45 -0.61
CA LYS A 299 -6.76 27.70 -1.90
C LYS A 299 -5.26 27.86 -1.79
N ALA A 300 -4.79 28.72 -0.86
CA ALA A 300 -3.37 28.94 -0.62
C ALA A 300 -2.63 27.70 -0.14
N LEU A 301 -3.22 26.95 0.81
CA LEU A 301 -2.63 25.74 1.38
C LEU A 301 -2.45 24.62 0.34
N ASN A 302 -3.29 24.61 -0.71
CA ASN A 302 -3.28 23.60 -1.76
C ASN A 302 -2.63 24.09 -3.07
N GLY A 303 -2.10 25.31 -3.12
CA GLY A 303 -1.47 25.86 -4.33
C GLY A 303 -2.41 25.97 -5.52
N LEU A 304 -3.70 26.26 -5.29
CA LEU A 304 -4.70 26.33 -6.36
C LEU A 304 -4.66 27.68 -7.06
N ASP A 305 -4.52 27.68 -8.37
CA ASP A 305 -4.54 28.90 -9.18
C ASP A 305 -5.97 29.41 -9.46
N SER A 306 -6.97 28.52 -9.42
CA SER A 306 -8.39 28.85 -9.62
C SER A 306 -9.27 28.37 -8.47
N ASP A 307 -10.53 28.79 -8.45
CA ASP A 307 -11.51 28.35 -7.46
C ASP A 307 -12.23 27.06 -7.89
N THR A 308 -11.88 26.53 -9.07
CA THR A 308 -12.46 25.31 -9.61
C THR A 308 -11.83 24.10 -8.94
N ILE A 309 -12.67 23.22 -8.41
CA ILE A 309 -12.28 21.95 -7.81
C ILE A 309 -13.05 20.79 -8.47
N TYR A 310 -12.49 19.60 -8.47
CA TYR A 310 -13.02 18.45 -9.17
C TYR A 310 -13.33 17.30 -8.19
N SER A 311 -14.42 16.58 -8.46
CA SER A 311 -14.77 15.39 -7.67
C SER A 311 -13.60 14.38 -7.65
N GLY A 312 -13.25 13.89 -6.46
CA GLY A 312 -12.07 13.05 -6.21
C GLY A 312 -10.79 13.82 -5.88
N GLN A 313 -10.76 15.15 -6.06
CA GLN A 313 -9.61 15.99 -5.67
C GLN A 313 -9.48 16.04 -4.15
N LYS A 314 -8.24 15.92 -3.65
CA LYS A 314 -7.94 16.04 -2.21
C LYS A 314 -7.50 17.46 -1.90
N LEU A 315 -8.12 18.04 -0.88
CA LEU A 315 -7.83 19.38 -0.41
C LEU A 315 -7.38 19.33 1.06
N LYS A 316 -6.23 19.93 1.35
CA LYS A 316 -5.77 20.22 2.71
C LYS A 316 -6.60 21.38 3.25
N ILE A 317 -7.25 21.16 4.38
CA ILE A 317 -8.09 22.16 5.07
C ILE A 317 -7.37 22.57 6.35
N PRO A 318 -7.03 23.85 6.56
CA PRO A 318 -6.40 24.30 7.80
C PRO A 318 -7.22 23.88 9.04
N SER A 319 -6.54 23.50 10.12
CA SER A 319 -7.18 23.15 11.41
C SER A 319 -7.35 24.37 12.28
#